data_64f708964156d5ff6d71f88b3fc7eacc
#
_entry.id   64f708964156d5ff6d71f88b3fc7eacc
#
_cell.length_a   1.000
_cell.length_b   1.000
_cell.length_c   1.000
_cell.angle_alpha   90.00
_cell.angle_beta   90.00
_cell.angle_gamma   90.00
#
_symmetry.space_group_name_H-M   'P 1'
#
loop_
_entity.id
_entity.type
_entity.pdbx_description
1 polymer ?
#
loop_
_entity_poly.entity_id
_entity_poly.type
_entity_poly.pdbx_seq_one_letter_code
_entity_poly.pdbx_strand_id
1 'polypeptide(L)'
;MKFAWIKDHADQFDIRVMLKTLRVSKSGYYDWIDRPISQCAKRRQEIVEQIRKAYKDSHNIYGSPRIAVELKASGMKVCQNTVAKYMRQEGLKSKVKRPFRVRTTDSNHGHPVAMNLLDRTFSAQAPDRKWCVDITYVPTGEGWLYLAAVIDLFSRKIVGWEMADHLRAELCVNALSMAIERRRPDPGLLHHSDRGVQYACEAYRSFLDRYGIEPSMSRTGDCYDNAAMESFFSTLKRELIYHEKYQTRDEARLSIFEYIEVFYNRKRRHSAIGYQSPESFEASRN
;
A
#
# COMPACT_ATOMS: atom_id res chain seq x y z
N MET A 1 6.22 -41.70 -3.81
CA MET A 1 5.64 -42.14 -2.54
C MET A 1 6.41 -43.30 -1.91
N LYS A 2 6.54 -44.49 -2.54
CA LYS A 2 7.17 -45.64 -1.92
C LYS A 2 8.62 -45.43 -1.45
N PHE A 3 9.46 -44.84 -2.30
CA PHE A 3 10.87 -44.57 -1.94
C PHE A 3 11.04 -43.57 -0.80
N ALA A 4 10.22 -42.50 -0.76
CA ALA A 4 10.23 -41.57 0.35
C ALA A 4 9.85 -42.24 1.67
N TRP A 5 8.79 -43.07 1.66
CA TRP A 5 8.37 -43.82 2.82
C TRP A 5 9.46 -44.77 3.35
N ILE A 6 10.17 -45.49 2.45
CA ILE A 6 11.31 -46.35 2.82
C ILE A 6 12.43 -45.52 3.49
N LYS A 7 12.73 -44.35 2.94
CA LYS A 7 13.74 -43.45 3.51
C LYS A 7 13.38 -42.97 4.91
N ASP A 8 12.10 -42.58 5.10
CA ASP A 8 11.61 -42.02 6.37
C ASP A 8 11.52 -43.10 7.50
N HIS A 9 11.60 -44.41 7.14
CA HIS A 9 11.53 -45.52 8.10
C HIS A 9 12.79 -46.39 8.08
N ALA A 10 13.88 -45.90 7.48
CA ALA A 10 15.10 -46.69 7.31
C ALA A 10 15.86 -46.98 8.62
N ASP A 11 15.57 -46.22 9.67
CA ASP A 11 16.04 -46.41 11.05
C ASP A 11 15.21 -47.42 11.86
N GLN A 12 13.96 -47.69 11.43
CA GLN A 12 13.03 -48.59 12.14
C GLN A 12 12.97 -50.00 11.55
N PHE A 13 13.16 -50.11 10.22
CA PHE A 13 13.04 -51.37 9.49
C PHE A 13 14.18 -51.61 8.51
N ASP A 14 14.57 -52.89 8.33
CA ASP A 14 15.55 -53.24 7.30
C ASP A 14 15.08 -52.84 5.90
N ILE A 15 15.90 -52.07 5.21
CA ILE A 15 15.61 -51.52 3.87
C ILE A 15 15.31 -52.65 2.87
N ARG A 16 15.98 -53.82 2.97
CA ARG A 16 15.78 -54.96 2.05
C ARG A 16 14.37 -55.55 2.23
N VAL A 17 13.89 -55.63 3.45
CA VAL A 17 12.55 -56.13 3.78
C VAL A 17 11.50 -55.17 3.20
N MET A 18 11.67 -53.88 3.44
CA MET A 18 10.77 -52.83 2.91
C MET A 18 10.71 -52.82 1.38
N LEU A 19 11.86 -52.93 0.72
CA LEU A 19 11.93 -52.97 -0.75
C LEU A 19 11.16 -54.17 -1.32
N LYS A 20 11.35 -55.36 -0.72
CA LYS A 20 10.65 -56.60 -1.09
C LYS A 20 9.15 -56.49 -0.86
N THR A 21 8.72 -56.02 0.30
CA THR A 21 7.30 -55.88 0.67
C THR A 21 6.58 -54.86 -0.23
N LEU A 22 7.21 -53.74 -0.51
CA LEU A 22 6.64 -52.70 -1.35
C LEU A 22 6.83 -52.95 -2.87
N ARG A 23 7.46 -54.08 -3.22
CA ARG A 23 7.74 -54.48 -4.61
C ARG A 23 8.41 -53.40 -5.41
N VAL A 24 9.52 -52.85 -4.94
CA VAL A 24 10.35 -51.86 -5.63
C VAL A 24 11.78 -52.37 -5.76
N SER A 25 12.49 -51.99 -6.84
CA SER A 25 13.85 -52.44 -7.10
C SER A 25 14.86 -51.77 -6.14
N LYS A 26 15.86 -52.51 -5.70
CA LYS A 26 16.97 -52.01 -4.89
C LYS A 26 17.76 -50.93 -5.62
N SER A 27 18.14 -51.14 -6.89
CA SER A 27 18.83 -50.17 -7.70
C SER A 27 18.02 -48.88 -7.86
N GLY A 28 16.73 -48.99 -8.18
CA GLY A 28 15.87 -47.80 -8.32
C GLY A 28 15.69 -46.97 -7.05
N TYR A 29 15.81 -47.62 -5.85
CA TYR A 29 15.78 -46.91 -4.58
C TYR A 29 17.07 -46.12 -4.36
N TYR A 30 18.25 -46.74 -4.56
CA TYR A 30 19.52 -46.02 -4.39
C TYR A 30 19.73 -44.97 -5.46
N ASP A 31 19.38 -45.25 -6.71
CA ASP A 31 19.39 -44.23 -7.78
C ASP A 31 18.48 -43.01 -7.47
N TRP A 32 17.36 -43.27 -6.76
CA TRP A 32 16.47 -42.20 -6.31
C TRP A 32 17.08 -41.42 -5.14
N ILE A 33 17.78 -42.09 -4.18
CA ILE A 33 18.46 -41.42 -3.05
C ILE A 33 19.60 -40.52 -3.58
N ASP A 34 20.42 -41.06 -4.46
CA ASP A 34 21.63 -40.41 -4.96
C ASP A 34 21.33 -39.39 -6.08
N ARG A 35 20.07 -39.37 -6.53
CA ARG A 35 19.67 -38.47 -7.61
C ARG A 35 19.82 -37.01 -7.21
N PRO A 36 20.66 -36.22 -7.89
CA PRO A 36 20.78 -34.81 -7.61
C PRO A 36 19.47 -34.08 -7.89
N ILE A 37 19.21 -33.03 -7.11
CA ILE A 37 18.05 -32.17 -7.29
C ILE A 37 18.03 -31.65 -8.72
N SER A 38 16.95 -31.87 -9.46
CA SER A 38 16.83 -31.43 -10.85
C SER A 38 16.93 -29.92 -10.96
N GLN A 39 17.42 -29.41 -12.11
CA GLN A 39 17.49 -27.98 -12.39
C GLN A 39 16.14 -27.30 -12.23
N CYS A 40 15.05 -27.97 -12.62
CA CYS A 40 13.68 -27.48 -12.45
C CYS A 40 13.29 -27.34 -10.96
N ALA A 41 13.71 -28.31 -10.12
CA ALA A 41 13.45 -28.23 -8.68
C ALA A 41 14.30 -27.15 -8.00
N LYS A 42 15.55 -26.98 -8.39
CA LYS A 42 16.42 -25.89 -7.90
C LYS A 42 15.81 -24.52 -8.25
N ARG A 43 15.42 -24.33 -9.52
CA ARG A 43 14.77 -23.09 -9.96
C ARG A 43 13.47 -22.81 -9.22
N ARG A 44 12.67 -23.85 -8.92
CA ARG A 44 11.46 -23.70 -8.12
C ARG A 44 11.78 -23.23 -6.71
N GLN A 45 12.77 -23.82 -6.04
CA GLN A 45 13.19 -23.42 -4.70
C GLN A 45 13.64 -21.94 -4.69
N GLU A 46 14.44 -21.54 -5.65
CA GLU A 46 14.87 -20.15 -5.80
C GLU A 46 13.69 -19.18 -5.96
N ILE A 47 12.74 -19.50 -6.84
CA ILE A 47 11.53 -18.67 -7.04
C ILE A 47 10.72 -18.58 -5.74
N VAL A 48 10.51 -19.70 -5.04
CA VAL A 48 9.75 -19.73 -3.77
C VAL A 48 10.43 -18.89 -2.71
N GLU A 49 11.76 -18.96 -2.60
CA GLU A 49 12.52 -18.14 -1.65
C GLU A 49 12.37 -16.65 -1.94
N GLN A 50 12.48 -16.24 -3.19
CA GLN A 50 12.27 -14.85 -3.58
C GLN A 50 10.82 -14.37 -3.38
N ILE A 51 9.83 -15.24 -3.59
CA ILE A 51 8.43 -14.95 -3.26
C ILE A 51 8.27 -14.69 -1.76
N ARG A 52 8.85 -15.55 -0.90
CA ARG A 52 8.80 -15.38 0.57
C ARG A 52 9.46 -14.07 1.00
N LYS A 53 10.61 -13.75 0.40
CA LYS A 53 11.31 -12.50 0.66
C LYS A 53 10.46 -11.29 0.29
N ALA A 54 9.99 -11.20 -0.96
CA ALA A 54 9.16 -10.09 -1.44
C ALA A 54 7.84 -9.94 -0.65
N TYR A 55 7.24 -11.07 -0.24
CA TYR A 55 6.07 -11.08 0.61
C TYR A 55 6.35 -10.49 2.00
N LYS A 56 7.46 -10.88 2.63
CA LYS A 56 7.89 -10.35 3.94
C LYS A 56 8.27 -8.87 3.85
N ASP A 57 9.04 -8.48 2.84
CA ASP A 57 9.48 -7.10 2.62
C ASP A 57 8.31 -6.13 2.38
N SER A 58 7.18 -6.65 1.88
CA SER A 58 5.93 -5.91 1.74
C SER A 58 5.03 -5.97 2.98
N HIS A 59 5.53 -6.36 4.14
CA HIS A 59 4.74 -6.54 5.37
C HIS A 59 3.52 -7.45 5.19
N ASN A 60 3.63 -8.49 4.36
CA ASN A 60 2.57 -9.44 3.99
C ASN A 60 1.37 -8.81 3.25
N ILE A 61 1.55 -7.62 2.68
CA ILE A 61 0.52 -6.86 1.97
C ILE A 61 0.34 -7.35 0.53
N TYR A 62 1.47 -7.69 -0.15
CA TYR A 62 1.42 -7.98 -1.58
C TYR A 62 0.77 -9.34 -1.90
N GLY A 63 -0.14 -9.31 -2.88
CA GLY A 63 -0.60 -10.50 -3.58
C GLY A 63 0.26 -10.80 -4.81
N SER A 64 -0.08 -11.89 -5.51
CA SER A 64 0.68 -12.38 -6.68
C SER A 64 0.96 -11.34 -7.77
N PRO A 65 0.09 -10.35 -8.08
CA PRO A 65 0.42 -9.36 -9.10
C PRO A 65 1.62 -8.50 -8.73
N ARG A 66 1.65 -7.94 -7.50
CA ARG A 66 2.75 -7.09 -7.03
C ARG A 66 4.03 -7.89 -6.79
N ILE A 67 3.94 -9.10 -6.25
CA ILE A 67 5.09 -9.99 -6.09
C ILE A 67 5.70 -10.34 -7.44
N ALA A 68 4.90 -10.63 -8.46
CA ALA A 68 5.42 -10.90 -9.82
C ALA A 68 6.18 -9.70 -10.40
N VAL A 69 5.74 -8.48 -10.11
CA VAL A 69 6.45 -7.25 -10.50
C VAL A 69 7.78 -7.13 -9.76
N GLU A 70 7.83 -7.42 -8.45
CA GLU A 70 9.08 -7.41 -7.66
C GLU A 70 10.09 -8.42 -8.19
N LEU A 71 9.65 -9.65 -8.45
CA LEU A 71 10.52 -10.69 -9.00
C LEU A 71 11.05 -10.31 -10.40
N LYS A 72 10.21 -9.70 -11.22
CA LYS A 72 10.63 -9.18 -12.54
C LYS A 72 11.66 -8.05 -12.39
N ALA A 73 11.46 -7.15 -11.45
CA ALA A 73 12.40 -6.05 -11.17
C ALA A 73 13.78 -6.56 -10.67
N SER A 74 13.79 -7.72 -9.98
CA SER A 74 15.04 -8.40 -9.58
C SER A 74 15.65 -9.29 -10.68
N GLY A 75 15.14 -9.22 -11.92
CA GLY A 75 15.65 -9.97 -13.08
C GLY A 75 15.06 -11.38 -13.26
N MET A 76 14.16 -11.83 -12.40
CA MET A 76 13.53 -13.14 -12.51
C MET A 76 12.43 -13.17 -13.58
N LYS A 77 12.55 -14.08 -14.54
CA LYS A 77 11.54 -14.35 -15.55
C LYS A 77 10.50 -15.36 -15.00
N VAL A 78 9.45 -14.85 -14.33
CA VAL A 78 8.35 -15.63 -13.79
C VAL A 78 7.01 -14.93 -14.06
N CYS A 79 6.00 -15.70 -14.49
CA CYS A 79 4.66 -15.13 -14.73
C CYS A 79 3.84 -15.08 -13.43
N GLN A 80 2.85 -14.18 -13.40
CA GLN A 80 1.96 -13.99 -12.25
C GLN A 80 1.26 -15.29 -11.82
N ASN A 81 0.82 -16.13 -12.77
CA ASN A 81 0.13 -17.38 -12.47
C ASN A 81 1.03 -18.39 -11.74
N THR A 82 2.32 -18.44 -12.11
CA THR A 82 3.31 -19.26 -11.39
C THR A 82 3.52 -18.75 -9.96
N VAL A 83 3.64 -17.43 -9.78
CA VAL A 83 3.72 -16.79 -8.46
C VAL A 83 2.47 -17.12 -7.64
N ALA A 84 1.27 -16.96 -8.20
CA ALA A 84 0.02 -17.28 -7.53
C ALA A 84 -0.08 -18.77 -7.10
N LYS A 85 0.39 -19.68 -7.96
CA LYS A 85 0.46 -21.12 -7.66
C LYS A 85 1.39 -21.38 -6.46
N TYR A 86 2.59 -20.81 -6.47
CA TYR A 86 3.56 -21.04 -5.39
C TYR A 86 3.13 -20.36 -4.10
N MET A 87 2.60 -19.13 -4.13
CA MET A 87 2.02 -18.50 -2.94
C MET A 87 0.95 -19.38 -2.28
N ARG A 88 0.07 -20.00 -3.09
CA ARG A 88 -0.98 -20.90 -2.58
C ARG A 88 -0.38 -22.16 -1.95
N GLN A 89 0.64 -22.76 -2.56
CA GLN A 89 1.34 -23.94 -2.03
C GLN A 89 2.04 -23.65 -0.71
N GLU A 90 2.58 -22.44 -0.55
CA GLU A 90 3.26 -21.96 0.65
C GLU A 90 2.30 -21.35 1.70
N GLY A 91 0.99 -21.34 1.44
CA GLY A 91 0.00 -20.76 2.35
C GLY A 91 0.06 -19.23 2.47
N LEU A 92 0.78 -18.56 1.56
CA LEU A 92 0.96 -17.10 1.59
C LEU A 92 -0.27 -16.39 1.02
N LYS A 93 -0.89 -15.54 1.85
CA LYS A 93 -2.10 -14.77 1.48
C LYS A 93 -1.89 -13.31 1.88
N SER A 94 -2.22 -12.37 0.98
CA SER A 94 -2.23 -10.95 1.33
C SER A 94 -3.11 -10.69 2.55
N LYS A 95 -2.58 -9.92 3.52
CA LYS A 95 -3.31 -9.57 4.75
C LYS A 95 -4.39 -8.50 4.54
N VAL A 96 -4.49 -7.92 3.35
CA VAL A 96 -5.43 -6.83 3.04
C VAL A 96 -6.87 -7.25 3.29
N LYS A 97 -7.55 -6.59 4.24
CA LYS A 97 -8.96 -6.83 4.57
C LYS A 97 -9.91 -6.15 3.57
N ARG A 98 -11.17 -6.63 3.50
CA ARG A 98 -12.21 -5.96 2.70
C ARG A 98 -12.56 -4.60 3.33
N PRO A 99 -12.90 -3.59 2.52
CA PRO A 99 -13.22 -2.26 3.04
C PRO A 99 -14.50 -2.28 3.89
N PHE A 100 -14.47 -1.52 4.98
CA PHE A 100 -15.64 -1.12 5.74
C PHE A 100 -15.92 0.34 5.41
N ARG A 101 -17.16 0.71 5.05
CA ARG A 101 -17.54 2.09 4.71
C ARG A 101 -18.11 2.79 5.94
N VAL A 102 -17.51 3.93 6.30
CA VAL A 102 -18.07 4.89 7.28
C VAL A 102 -18.20 6.23 6.57
N ARG A 103 -19.33 6.93 6.79
CA ARG A 103 -19.61 8.25 6.23
C ARG A 103 -19.35 9.28 7.33
N THR A 104 -18.53 10.32 7.10
CA THR A 104 -18.01 11.20 8.16
C THR A 104 -17.95 12.69 7.83
N THR A 105 -18.33 13.11 6.61
CA THR A 105 -18.27 14.52 6.23
C THR A 105 -19.54 15.24 6.62
N ASP A 106 -19.44 16.29 7.45
CA ASP A 106 -20.50 17.28 7.68
C ASP A 106 -20.25 18.46 6.71
N SER A 107 -21.09 18.53 5.67
CA SER A 107 -21.04 19.60 4.65
C SER A 107 -22.08 20.70 4.87
N ASN A 108 -22.79 20.70 6.02
CA ASN A 108 -23.87 21.66 6.29
C ASN A 108 -23.36 22.87 7.08
N HIS A 109 -22.67 23.79 6.39
CA HIS A 109 -22.13 25.02 6.96
C HIS A 109 -22.37 26.23 6.04
N GLY A 110 -22.42 27.46 6.60
CA GLY A 110 -22.65 28.71 5.89
C GLY A 110 -21.40 29.36 5.22
N HIS A 111 -20.26 28.66 5.14
CA HIS A 111 -19.06 29.21 4.52
C HIS A 111 -19.12 29.14 3.00
N PRO A 112 -18.44 30.08 2.26
CA PRO A 112 -18.33 30.03 0.81
C PRO A 112 -17.68 28.74 0.33
N VAL A 113 -18.27 28.15 -0.72
CA VAL A 113 -17.80 26.91 -1.33
C VAL A 113 -17.18 27.23 -2.69
N ALA A 114 -15.95 26.77 -2.93
CA ALA A 114 -15.27 26.93 -4.23
C ALA A 114 -15.94 26.05 -5.30
N MET A 115 -15.79 26.44 -6.57
CA MET A 115 -16.25 25.63 -7.71
C MET A 115 -15.46 24.32 -7.81
N ASN A 116 -16.07 23.26 -8.33
CA ASN A 116 -15.38 22.02 -8.62
C ASN A 116 -14.59 22.15 -9.95
N LEU A 117 -13.33 22.54 -9.85
CA LEU A 117 -12.43 22.66 -11.00
C LEU A 117 -11.71 21.35 -11.33
N LEU A 118 -11.63 20.42 -10.37
CA LEU A 118 -11.00 19.13 -10.61
C LEU A 118 -11.82 18.25 -11.56
N ASP A 119 -13.14 18.30 -11.45
CA ASP A 119 -14.13 17.60 -12.27
C ASP A 119 -13.73 16.14 -12.58
N ARG A 120 -13.36 15.40 -11.52
CA ARG A 120 -12.91 14.00 -11.60
C ARG A 120 -11.69 13.71 -12.47
N THR A 121 -10.97 14.76 -12.88
CA THR A 121 -9.71 14.62 -13.65
C THR A 121 -8.56 14.33 -12.69
N PHE A 122 -8.51 13.09 -12.15
CA PHE A 122 -7.51 12.65 -11.17
C PHE A 122 -6.14 12.34 -11.75
N SER A 123 -5.79 12.91 -12.88
CA SER A 123 -4.45 12.84 -13.47
C SER A 123 -3.87 14.24 -13.61
N ALA A 124 -2.56 14.36 -13.46
CA ALA A 124 -1.80 15.57 -13.74
C ALA A 124 -0.68 15.24 -14.73
N GLN A 125 -0.24 16.23 -15.51
CA GLN A 125 0.84 16.04 -16.50
C GLN A 125 2.24 16.18 -15.88
N ALA A 126 2.33 16.84 -14.74
CA ALA A 126 3.57 17.08 -14.00
C ALA A 126 3.29 17.07 -12.48
N PRO A 127 4.34 16.89 -11.65
CA PRO A 127 4.23 17.05 -10.21
C PRO A 127 3.73 18.45 -9.85
N ASP A 128 3.09 18.56 -8.69
CA ASP A 128 2.70 19.81 -8.06
C ASP A 128 1.78 20.71 -8.92
N ARG A 129 0.95 20.09 -9.79
CA ARG A 129 -0.10 20.76 -10.55
C ARG A 129 -1.48 20.58 -9.93
N LYS A 130 -1.72 19.42 -9.31
CA LYS A 130 -3.01 19.11 -8.67
C LYS A 130 -2.76 18.32 -7.39
N TRP A 131 -3.20 18.88 -6.28
CA TRP A 131 -3.21 18.18 -4.99
C TRP A 131 -4.64 17.91 -4.54
N CYS A 132 -4.89 16.74 -3.95
CA CYS A 132 -6.11 16.46 -3.21
C CYS A 132 -5.79 16.35 -1.73
N VAL A 133 -6.73 16.77 -0.91
CA VAL A 133 -6.62 16.74 0.55
C VAL A 133 -7.88 16.13 1.16
N ASP A 134 -7.72 15.53 2.31
CA ASP A 134 -8.83 14.99 3.09
C ASP A 134 -8.34 14.63 4.50
N ILE A 135 -9.29 14.35 5.40
CA ILE A 135 -9.03 13.95 6.78
C ILE A 135 -9.59 12.55 7.00
N THR A 136 -8.85 11.75 7.75
CA THR A 136 -9.37 10.49 8.28
C THR A 136 -9.08 10.37 9.76
N TYR A 137 -9.68 9.39 10.43
CA TYR A 137 -9.47 9.13 11.84
C TYR A 137 -9.06 7.69 12.08
N VAL A 138 -8.28 7.51 13.14
CA VAL A 138 -7.66 6.27 13.57
C VAL A 138 -8.03 6.04 15.04
N PRO A 139 -8.61 4.87 15.39
CA PRO A 139 -8.93 4.56 16.78
C PRO A 139 -7.67 4.22 17.57
N THR A 140 -7.57 4.75 18.79
CA THR A 140 -6.56 4.38 19.77
C THR A 140 -7.19 4.17 21.14
N GLY A 141 -6.46 3.59 22.09
CA GLY A 141 -6.92 3.46 23.48
C GLY A 141 -7.16 4.80 24.18
N GLU A 142 -6.51 5.88 23.71
CA GLU A 142 -6.68 7.26 24.22
C GLU A 142 -7.77 8.05 23.47
N GLY A 143 -8.51 7.42 22.56
CA GLY A 143 -9.52 8.06 21.71
C GLY A 143 -9.07 8.23 20.26
N TRP A 144 -9.71 9.13 19.52
CA TRP A 144 -9.41 9.34 18.11
C TRP A 144 -8.09 10.09 17.89
N LEU A 145 -7.34 9.63 16.89
CA LEU A 145 -6.26 10.37 16.25
C LEU A 145 -6.74 10.76 14.84
N TYR A 146 -6.69 12.03 14.50
CA TYR A 146 -7.06 12.55 13.19
C TYR A 146 -5.80 12.71 12.33
N LEU A 147 -5.89 12.30 11.06
CA LEU A 147 -4.84 12.42 10.07
C LEU A 147 -5.37 13.25 8.90
N ALA A 148 -4.81 14.45 8.68
CA ALA A 148 -4.94 15.18 7.43
C ALA A 148 -3.80 14.79 6.50
N ALA A 149 -4.08 14.62 5.21
CA ALA A 149 -3.06 14.27 4.22
C ALA A 149 -3.29 15.02 2.91
N VAL A 150 -2.19 15.30 2.22
CA VAL A 150 -2.11 15.95 0.91
C VAL A 150 -1.47 14.98 -0.06
N ILE A 151 -2.18 14.60 -1.13
CA ILE A 151 -1.70 13.71 -2.18
C ILE A 151 -1.47 14.47 -3.49
N ASP A 152 -0.32 14.29 -4.11
CA ASP A 152 -0.07 14.73 -5.49
C ASP A 152 -0.71 13.77 -6.49
N LEU A 153 -1.54 14.30 -7.39
CA LEU A 153 -2.29 13.48 -8.35
C LEU A 153 -1.42 12.96 -9.50
N PHE A 154 -0.24 13.53 -9.75
CA PHE A 154 0.68 13.02 -10.75
C PHE A 154 1.30 11.68 -10.32
N SER A 155 1.88 11.66 -9.14
CA SER A 155 2.67 10.53 -8.65
C SER A 155 1.95 9.65 -7.62
N ARG A 156 0.82 10.12 -7.09
CA ARG A 156 0.14 9.53 -5.92
C ARG A 156 0.97 9.61 -4.63
N LYS A 157 1.99 10.47 -4.60
CA LYS A 157 2.83 10.70 -3.43
C LYS A 157 2.07 11.48 -2.37
N ILE A 158 2.18 11.08 -1.12
CA ILE A 158 1.76 11.91 0.01
C ILE A 158 2.85 12.93 0.25
N VAL A 159 2.56 14.18 -0.06
CA VAL A 159 3.52 15.30 -0.03
C VAL A 159 3.47 16.06 1.29
N GLY A 160 2.33 16.02 1.99
CA GLY A 160 2.18 16.59 3.32
C GLY A 160 1.16 15.82 4.14
N TRP A 161 1.33 15.84 5.44
CA TRP A 161 0.41 15.22 6.40
C TRP A 161 0.62 15.80 7.80
N GLU A 162 -0.42 15.72 8.63
CA GLU A 162 -0.37 16.09 10.05
C GLU A 162 -1.33 15.23 10.85
N MET A 163 -1.01 14.99 12.11
CA MET A 163 -1.82 14.20 13.02
C MET A 163 -2.08 14.93 14.33
N ALA A 164 -3.35 15.02 14.74
CA ALA A 164 -3.77 15.66 15.97
C ALA A 164 -4.85 14.86 16.70
N ASP A 165 -5.10 15.20 17.95
CA ASP A 165 -6.21 14.67 18.76
C ASP A 165 -7.52 15.46 18.58
N HIS A 166 -7.51 16.43 17.67
CA HIS A 166 -8.64 17.31 17.37
C HIS A 166 -8.84 17.50 15.86
N LEU A 167 -10.04 17.92 15.47
CA LEU A 167 -10.46 18.14 14.08
C LEU A 167 -10.61 19.65 13.76
N ARG A 168 -9.64 20.48 14.18
CA ARG A 168 -9.63 21.91 13.89
C ARG A 168 -8.98 22.18 12.51
N ALA A 169 -9.24 23.37 11.95
CA ALA A 169 -8.64 23.79 10.67
C ALA A 169 -7.10 23.82 10.69
N GLU A 170 -6.50 24.04 11.87
CA GLU A 170 -5.06 24.01 12.10
C GLU A 170 -4.41 22.69 11.63
N LEU A 171 -5.08 21.54 11.85
CA LEU A 171 -4.63 20.24 11.36
C LEU A 171 -4.43 20.24 9.83
N CYS A 172 -5.38 20.81 9.08
CA CYS A 172 -5.31 20.90 7.62
C CYS A 172 -4.27 21.91 7.15
N VAL A 173 -4.16 23.06 7.84
CA VAL A 173 -3.14 24.09 7.55
C VAL A 173 -1.74 23.51 7.74
N ASN A 174 -1.48 22.78 8.81
CA ASN A 174 -0.17 22.19 9.09
C ASN A 174 0.20 21.12 8.05
N ALA A 175 -0.75 20.26 7.66
CA ALA A 175 -0.54 19.27 6.59
C ALA A 175 -0.20 19.95 5.24
N LEU A 176 -0.90 21.03 4.91
CA LEU A 176 -0.64 21.81 3.70
C LEU A 176 0.69 22.60 3.78
N SER A 177 1.02 23.18 4.94
CA SER A 177 2.31 23.85 5.18
C SER A 177 3.48 22.90 4.93
N MET A 178 3.42 21.69 5.51
CA MET A 178 4.42 20.65 5.25
C MET A 178 4.56 20.35 3.75
N ALA A 179 3.43 20.23 3.02
CA ALA A 179 3.45 19.99 1.58
C ALA A 179 4.13 21.12 0.82
N ILE A 180 3.79 22.37 1.12
CA ILE A 180 4.37 23.57 0.50
C ILE A 180 5.86 23.68 0.79
N GLU A 181 6.29 23.48 2.03
CA GLU A 181 7.70 23.55 2.42
C GLU A 181 8.56 22.50 1.70
N ARG A 182 8.02 21.28 1.54
CA ARG A 182 8.71 20.18 0.87
C ARG A 182 8.76 20.34 -0.65
N ARG A 183 7.70 20.85 -1.25
CA ARG A 183 7.50 20.83 -2.70
C ARG A 183 7.74 22.19 -3.38
N ARG A 184 7.50 23.28 -2.67
CA ARG A 184 7.60 24.66 -3.18
C ARG A 184 6.91 24.81 -4.53
N PRO A 185 5.60 24.53 -4.61
CA PRO A 185 4.87 24.54 -5.86
C PRO A 185 4.84 25.96 -6.46
N ASP A 186 4.81 26.02 -7.78
CA ASP A 186 4.53 27.28 -8.49
C ASP A 186 3.10 27.76 -8.19
N PRO A 187 2.84 29.09 -8.25
CA PRO A 187 1.47 29.61 -8.24
C PRO A 187 0.58 28.96 -9.31
N GLY A 188 -0.71 28.78 -9.00
CA GLY A 188 -1.67 28.12 -9.87
C GLY A 188 -1.79 26.60 -9.66
N LEU A 189 -1.18 26.08 -8.60
CA LEU A 189 -1.46 24.71 -8.12
C LEU A 189 -2.96 24.58 -7.80
N LEU A 190 -3.65 23.59 -8.37
CA LEU A 190 -5.03 23.26 -8.04
C LEU A 190 -5.09 22.43 -6.77
N HIS A 191 -5.77 22.95 -5.74
CA HIS A 191 -5.97 22.27 -4.45
C HIS A 191 -7.42 21.84 -4.31
N HIS A 192 -7.68 20.54 -4.30
CA HIS A 192 -9.02 19.98 -4.22
C HIS A 192 -9.29 19.33 -2.86
N SER A 193 -10.43 19.70 -2.25
CA SER A 193 -10.92 19.17 -0.97
C SER A 193 -12.39 18.73 -1.06
N ASP A 194 -12.87 18.06 -0.03
CA ASP A 194 -14.31 18.00 0.24
C ASP A 194 -14.83 19.35 0.76
N ARG A 195 -16.13 19.42 1.09
CA ARG A 195 -16.75 20.64 1.66
C ARG A 195 -16.68 20.67 3.18
N GLY A 196 -15.69 20.03 3.81
CA GLY A 196 -15.52 20.12 5.25
C GLY A 196 -15.28 21.54 5.72
N VAL A 197 -15.86 21.91 6.87
CA VAL A 197 -15.74 23.26 7.47
C VAL A 197 -14.28 23.70 7.62
N GLN A 198 -13.37 22.75 7.81
CA GLN A 198 -11.93 22.98 7.96
C GLN A 198 -11.32 23.61 6.70
N TYR A 199 -11.78 23.22 5.52
CA TYR A 199 -11.30 23.72 4.22
C TYR A 199 -12.03 24.98 3.77
N ALA A 200 -13.27 25.17 4.23
CA ALA A 200 -14.10 26.33 3.87
C ALA A 200 -13.85 27.57 4.76
N CYS A 201 -13.19 27.42 5.90
CA CYS A 201 -12.96 28.52 6.85
C CYS A 201 -12.01 29.58 6.27
N GLU A 202 -12.14 30.81 6.77
CA GLU A 202 -11.34 31.96 6.30
C GLU A 202 -9.84 31.75 6.49
N ALA A 203 -9.41 31.20 7.61
CA ALA A 203 -8.00 30.94 7.89
C ALA A 203 -7.37 30.02 6.84
N TYR A 204 -8.06 28.97 6.43
CA TYR A 204 -7.56 28.05 5.41
C TYR A 204 -7.53 28.70 4.02
N ARG A 205 -8.58 29.43 3.64
CA ARG A 205 -8.63 30.16 2.36
C ARG A 205 -7.54 31.22 2.26
N SER A 206 -7.37 32.03 3.30
CA SER A 206 -6.28 33.04 3.33
C SER A 206 -4.90 32.40 3.23
N PHE A 207 -4.74 31.17 3.73
CA PHE A 207 -3.50 30.41 3.59
C PHE A 207 -3.27 30.00 2.13
N LEU A 208 -4.29 29.51 1.41
CA LEU A 208 -4.21 29.17 -0.02
C LEU A 208 -3.88 30.42 -0.86
N ASP A 209 -4.58 31.52 -0.62
CA ASP A 209 -4.40 32.80 -1.33
C ASP A 209 -2.96 33.33 -1.20
N ARG A 210 -2.37 33.23 -0.01
CA ARG A 210 -0.98 33.65 0.26
C ARG A 210 0.04 32.95 -0.63
N TYR A 211 -0.21 31.69 -1.00
CA TYR A 211 0.68 30.90 -1.83
C TYR A 211 0.24 30.82 -3.30
N GLY A 212 -0.80 31.56 -3.69
CA GLY A 212 -1.34 31.55 -5.06
C GLY A 212 -1.90 30.18 -5.46
N ILE A 213 -2.46 29.44 -4.50
CA ILE A 213 -3.02 28.10 -4.71
C ILE A 213 -4.52 28.24 -5.02
N GLU A 214 -4.95 27.63 -6.12
CA GLU A 214 -6.34 27.70 -6.61
C GLU A 214 -7.24 26.68 -5.89
N PRO A 215 -8.25 27.12 -5.11
CA PRO A 215 -9.14 26.21 -4.39
C PRO A 215 -10.17 25.55 -5.33
N SER A 216 -10.43 24.26 -5.10
CA SER A 216 -11.48 23.48 -5.74
C SER A 216 -12.17 22.61 -4.68
N MET A 217 -13.51 22.50 -4.73
CA MET A 217 -14.26 21.69 -3.77
C MET A 217 -15.19 20.73 -4.47
N SER A 218 -15.36 19.53 -3.86
CA SER A 218 -16.29 18.51 -4.33
C SER A 218 -17.74 19.02 -4.41
N ARG A 219 -18.57 18.40 -5.26
CA ARG A 219 -20.00 18.66 -5.30
C ARG A 219 -20.70 18.14 -4.03
N THR A 220 -21.85 18.71 -3.69
CA THR A 220 -22.60 18.28 -2.50
C THR A 220 -23.00 16.80 -2.61
N GLY A 221 -22.60 15.99 -1.64
CA GLY A 221 -23.00 14.57 -1.56
C GLY A 221 -22.32 13.66 -2.57
N ASP A 222 -21.37 14.16 -3.36
CA ASP A 222 -20.65 13.38 -4.36
C ASP A 222 -19.26 12.93 -3.84
N CYS A 223 -19.22 11.73 -3.28
CA CYS A 223 -17.99 11.14 -2.76
C CYS A 223 -16.97 10.82 -3.86
N TYR A 224 -17.39 10.68 -5.12
CA TYR A 224 -16.48 10.37 -6.21
C TYR A 224 -15.57 11.54 -6.60
N ASP A 225 -15.90 12.75 -6.19
CA ASP A 225 -15.12 13.93 -6.51
C ASP A 225 -13.77 13.97 -5.75
N ASN A 226 -13.60 13.20 -4.65
CA ASN A 226 -12.32 13.05 -3.92
C ASN A 226 -11.78 11.60 -3.91
N ALA A 227 -12.03 10.85 -4.98
CA ALA A 227 -11.72 9.42 -5.06
C ALA A 227 -10.22 9.09 -4.85
N ALA A 228 -9.31 10.03 -5.13
CA ALA A 228 -7.87 9.83 -4.92
C ALA A 228 -7.53 9.70 -3.43
N MET A 229 -8.08 10.59 -2.59
CA MET A 229 -7.90 10.54 -1.14
C MET A 229 -8.64 9.38 -0.50
N GLU A 230 -9.87 9.08 -0.96
CA GLU A 230 -10.61 7.90 -0.51
C GLU A 230 -9.82 6.61 -0.78
N SER A 231 -9.21 6.51 -1.95
CA SER A 231 -8.35 5.37 -2.33
C SER A 231 -7.13 5.25 -1.42
N PHE A 232 -6.47 6.36 -1.10
CA PHE A 232 -5.34 6.38 -0.18
C PHE A 232 -5.75 5.94 1.22
N PHE A 233 -6.78 6.56 1.81
CA PHE A 233 -7.22 6.22 3.16
C PHE A 233 -7.78 4.81 3.27
N SER A 234 -8.50 4.33 2.25
CA SER A 234 -8.92 2.93 2.17
C SER A 234 -7.70 1.99 2.17
N THR A 235 -6.66 2.36 1.45
CA THR A 235 -5.41 1.58 1.37
C THR A 235 -4.69 1.58 2.73
N LEU A 236 -4.48 2.73 3.35
CA LEU A 236 -3.89 2.87 4.68
C LEU A 236 -4.64 2.03 5.73
N LYS A 237 -5.96 2.15 5.76
CA LYS A 237 -6.81 1.41 6.71
C LYS A 237 -6.72 -0.09 6.51
N ARG A 238 -6.75 -0.57 5.26
CA ARG A 238 -6.75 -2.00 4.94
C ARG A 238 -5.38 -2.66 5.05
N GLU A 239 -4.32 -1.93 4.80
CA GLU A 239 -2.96 -2.45 4.80
C GLU A 239 -2.29 -2.32 6.18
N LEU A 240 -2.70 -1.32 6.99
CA LEU A 240 -2.12 -1.03 8.29
C LEU A 240 -3.17 -1.04 9.41
N ILE A 241 -4.04 -0.02 9.48
CA ILE A 241 -4.80 0.32 10.68
C ILE A 241 -5.71 -0.83 11.16
N TYR A 242 -6.37 -1.56 10.25
CA TYR A 242 -7.26 -2.67 10.64
C TYR A 242 -6.53 -3.92 11.16
N HIS A 243 -5.21 -3.91 11.16
CA HIS A 243 -4.39 -5.01 11.66
C HIS A 243 -3.74 -4.70 13.00
N GLU A 244 -3.79 -3.45 13.42
CA GLU A 244 -3.16 -2.95 14.63
C GLU A 244 -4.21 -2.57 15.68
N LYS A 245 -3.78 -2.58 16.95
CA LYS A 245 -4.56 -2.10 18.10
C LYS A 245 -3.67 -1.15 18.87
N TYR A 246 -3.70 0.10 18.51
CA TYR A 246 -2.90 1.13 19.15
C TYR A 246 -3.41 1.43 20.55
N GLN A 247 -2.56 1.34 21.55
CA GLN A 247 -2.89 1.71 22.93
C GLN A 247 -2.83 3.24 23.10
N THR A 248 -1.85 3.88 22.47
CA THR A 248 -1.64 5.33 22.55
C THR A 248 -1.71 5.97 21.17
N ARG A 249 -1.91 7.30 21.15
CA ARG A 249 -1.82 8.09 19.92
C ARG A 249 -0.42 8.12 19.35
N ASP A 250 0.61 8.06 20.19
CA ASP A 250 2.00 8.08 19.75
C ASP A 250 2.41 6.79 19.05
N GLU A 251 1.93 5.63 19.50
CA GLU A 251 2.10 4.38 18.76
C GLU A 251 1.47 4.47 17.35
N ALA A 252 0.26 5.02 17.25
CA ALA A 252 -0.40 5.22 15.97
C ALA A 252 0.35 6.22 15.08
N ARG A 253 0.87 7.33 15.64
CA ARG A 253 1.67 8.33 14.93
C ARG A 253 2.91 7.71 14.31
N LEU A 254 3.69 6.96 15.08
CA LEU A 254 4.90 6.31 14.62
C LEU A 254 4.60 5.32 13.49
N SER A 255 3.60 4.47 13.69
CA SER A 255 3.19 3.45 12.71
C SER A 255 2.72 4.06 11.38
N ILE A 256 1.92 5.15 11.44
CA ILE A 256 1.44 5.87 10.25
C ILE A 256 2.58 6.62 9.56
N PHE A 257 3.48 7.24 10.33
CA PHE A 257 4.69 7.88 9.80
C PHE A 257 5.53 6.88 8.99
N GLU A 258 5.86 5.73 9.55
CA GLU A 258 6.63 4.69 8.86
C GLU A 258 5.90 4.18 7.61
N TYR A 259 4.57 4.02 7.71
CA TYR A 259 3.78 3.62 6.54
C TYR A 259 3.84 4.64 5.42
N ILE A 260 3.66 5.93 5.70
CA ILE A 260 3.64 6.99 4.68
C ILE A 260 5.04 7.20 4.10
N GLU A 261 6.03 7.47 4.96
CA GLU A 261 7.34 7.95 4.52
C GLU A 261 8.25 6.81 4.04
N VAL A 262 8.22 5.67 4.71
CA VAL A 262 9.14 4.57 4.40
C VAL A 262 8.53 3.58 3.41
N PHE A 263 7.26 3.25 3.57
CA PHE A 263 6.63 2.21 2.75
C PHE A 263 5.82 2.79 1.58
N TYR A 264 4.79 3.60 1.84
CA TYR A 264 3.86 4.08 0.81
C TYR A 264 4.55 4.90 -0.28
N ASN A 265 5.28 5.93 0.11
CA ASN A 265 5.93 6.82 -0.85
C ASN A 265 7.13 6.17 -1.57
N ARG A 266 7.93 5.36 -0.87
CA ARG A 266 9.21 4.87 -1.40
C ARG A 266 9.19 3.46 -1.96
N LYS A 267 8.38 2.57 -1.40
CA LYS A 267 8.43 1.13 -1.74
C LYS A 267 7.15 0.62 -2.37
N ARG A 268 5.99 1.11 -1.90
CA ARG A 268 4.71 0.54 -2.26
C ARG A 268 4.42 0.68 -3.76
N ARG A 269 4.18 -0.44 -4.42
CA ARG A 269 3.83 -0.50 -5.84
C ARG A 269 2.38 -0.07 -6.09
N HIS A 270 2.17 0.90 -6.97
CA HIS A 270 0.87 1.43 -7.34
C HIS A 270 0.49 1.05 -8.77
N SER A 271 -0.63 0.33 -8.93
CA SER A 271 -1.13 -0.08 -10.26
C SER A 271 -1.47 1.12 -11.15
N ALA A 272 -1.96 2.22 -10.58
CA ALA A 272 -2.33 3.43 -11.31
C ALA A 272 -1.14 4.15 -11.98
N ILE A 273 0.08 3.90 -11.53
CA ILE A 273 1.33 4.48 -12.05
C ILE A 273 2.31 3.40 -12.52
N GLY A 274 1.78 2.35 -13.17
CA GLY A 274 2.61 1.32 -13.78
C GLY A 274 3.36 0.42 -12.79
N TYR A 275 2.81 0.20 -11.59
CA TYR A 275 3.46 -0.55 -10.52
C TYR A 275 4.82 0.02 -10.07
N GLN A 276 5.05 1.30 -10.24
CA GLN A 276 6.15 2.02 -9.60
C GLN A 276 5.74 2.49 -8.20
N SER A 277 6.71 2.81 -7.33
CA SER A 277 6.42 3.60 -6.13
C SER A 277 6.25 5.07 -6.52
N PRO A 278 5.53 5.90 -5.74
CA PRO A 278 5.39 7.31 -6.00
C PRO A 278 6.72 8.02 -6.26
N GLU A 279 7.71 7.78 -5.41
CA GLU A 279 9.04 8.39 -5.54
C GLU A 279 9.79 7.93 -6.79
N SER A 280 9.76 6.61 -7.10
CA SER A 280 10.40 6.07 -8.31
C SER A 280 9.70 6.59 -9.58
N PHE A 281 8.39 6.80 -9.53
CA PHE A 281 7.63 7.34 -10.66
C PHE A 281 8.00 8.80 -10.95
N GLU A 282 8.13 9.65 -9.91
CA GLU A 282 8.62 11.03 -10.08
C GLU A 282 10.04 11.04 -10.63
N ALA A 283 10.96 10.26 -10.02
CA ALA A 283 12.36 10.21 -10.44
C ALA A 283 12.55 9.74 -11.89
N SER A 284 11.65 8.93 -12.44
CA SER A 284 11.73 8.45 -13.82
C SER A 284 11.20 9.46 -14.87
N ARG A 285 10.63 10.61 -14.43
CA ARG A 285 9.98 11.59 -15.29
C ARG A 285 10.52 13.02 -15.14
N ASN A 286 11.48 13.20 -14.26
CA ASN A 286 12.38 14.34 -14.19
C ASN A 286 13.58 14.05 -15.10
#